data_33297e6003deb2ab801bf03806d4a6eb
#
_entry.id   33297e6003deb2ab801bf03806d4a6eb
#
_cell.length_a   1.000
_cell.length_b   1.000
_cell.length_c   1.000
_cell.angle_alpha   90.00
_cell.angle_beta   90.00
_cell.angle_gamma   90.00
#
_symmetry.space_group_name_H-M   'P 1'
#
loop_
_entity.id
_entity.type
_entity.pdbx_description
1 polymer ?
#
loop_
_entity_poly.entity_id
_entity_poly.type
_entity_poly.pdbx_seq_one_letter_code
_entity_poly.pdbx_strand_id
1 'polypeptide(L)'
;MPSGGPRNPRQQKSGERGAKVIHQGDNVVDGIAVEVVRKRIRRLNLRISTDGRVHLSLPLRFVTLREAEKFLSDNWKWVLATRDRFAERGCLSEPPLAREAIEDFKRRLSALHEEWCGKLGENDVALKVRPLKSMWGSCHWRKRVVTYSSELARASRELVEYVVVHELSHLAVHDHGPRFYALMDSRLPGWKILRRRLSRREFGSGEKVPVEPLNSKESTAVEQFFPFY
;
A
#
# COMPACT_ATOMS: atom_id res chain seq x y z
N MET A 1 40.01 47.84 38.80
CA MET A 1 39.68 47.40 37.44
C MET A 1 39.85 45.89 37.34
N PRO A 2 38.77 45.08 37.41
CA PRO A 2 38.86 43.66 37.02
C PRO A 2 38.25 43.46 35.66
N SER A 3 39.07 42.87 34.79
CA SER A 3 38.77 42.46 33.43
C SER A 3 37.80 41.25 33.40
N GLY A 4 36.60 41.47 32.88
CA GLY A 4 35.66 40.39 32.60
C GLY A 4 35.99 39.68 31.29
N GLY A 5 36.40 38.43 31.38
CA GLY A 5 36.53 37.54 30.21
C GLY A 5 35.17 37.11 29.68
N PRO A 6 35.06 36.79 28.36
CA PRO A 6 33.78 36.42 27.74
C PRO A 6 33.32 35.03 28.18
N ARG A 7 32.04 34.93 28.62
CA ARG A 7 31.40 33.69 28.98
C ARG A 7 31.15 32.86 27.71
N ASN A 8 31.66 31.64 27.74
CA ASN A 8 31.43 30.59 26.74
C ASN A 8 29.92 30.31 26.59
N PRO A 9 29.33 30.36 25.38
CA PRO A 9 27.94 29.97 25.18
C PRO A 9 27.81 28.49 25.37
N ARG A 10 27.03 28.11 26.39
CA ARG A 10 26.64 26.72 26.66
C ARG A 10 26.09 26.06 25.40
N GLN A 11 26.73 24.96 25.06
CA GLN A 11 26.23 23.99 24.09
C GLN A 11 24.75 23.67 24.40
N GLN A 12 23.90 24.11 23.50
CA GLN A 12 22.50 23.65 23.49
C GLN A 12 22.51 22.16 23.21
N LYS A 13 22.11 21.37 24.20
CA LYS A 13 21.80 19.95 24.04
C LYS A 13 20.59 19.85 23.11
N SER A 14 20.84 19.51 21.86
CA SER A 14 19.83 19.04 20.94
C SER A 14 19.30 17.70 21.44
N GLY A 15 18.08 17.66 21.95
CA GLY A 15 17.56 16.37 22.39
C GLY A 15 16.23 16.34 23.14
N GLU A 16 15.40 17.36 23.03
CA GLU A 16 13.98 17.18 23.38
C GLU A 16 13.19 16.94 22.10
N ARG A 17 12.91 15.68 21.82
CA ARG A 17 11.88 15.30 20.85
C ARG A 17 10.54 15.72 21.46
N GLY A 18 10.10 16.93 21.14
CA GLY A 18 8.81 17.44 21.54
C GLY A 18 7.71 16.43 21.24
N ALA A 19 6.80 16.24 22.18
CA ALA A 19 5.62 15.42 21.96
C ALA A 19 4.89 15.94 20.72
N LYS A 20 4.59 15.03 19.78
CA LYS A 20 3.91 15.37 18.52
C LYS A 20 2.43 15.57 18.82
N VAL A 21 2.04 16.81 19.10
CA VAL A 21 0.65 17.16 19.41
C VAL A 21 -0.19 17.01 18.15
N ILE A 22 -1.26 16.22 18.24
CA ILE A 22 -2.21 15.98 17.15
C ILE A 22 -3.65 16.23 17.61
N HIS A 23 -4.49 16.66 16.68
CA HIS A 23 -5.92 16.83 16.86
C HIS A 23 -6.69 15.90 15.91
N GLN A 24 -7.98 15.70 16.17
CA GLN A 24 -8.82 14.99 15.20
C GLN A 24 -8.98 15.87 13.94
N GLY A 25 -8.71 15.29 12.76
CA GLY A 25 -8.69 15.98 11.48
C GLY A 25 -7.28 16.09 10.90
N ASP A 26 -7.04 17.13 10.11
CA ASP A 26 -5.76 17.37 9.45
C ASP A 26 -4.76 18.05 10.41
N ASN A 27 -3.57 17.49 10.44
CA ASN A 27 -2.45 18.00 11.25
C ASN A 27 -1.19 18.08 10.38
N VAL A 28 -0.20 18.85 10.85
CA VAL A 28 1.15 18.86 10.27
C VAL A 28 2.15 18.54 11.37
N VAL A 29 2.91 17.46 11.21
CA VAL A 29 3.93 17.00 12.13
C VAL A 29 5.26 16.92 11.40
N ASP A 30 6.26 17.69 11.83
CA ASP A 30 7.57 17.82 11.17
C ASP A 30 7.45 18.11 9.65
N GLY A 31 6.51 18.98 9.24
CA GLY A 31 6.24 19.31 7.83
C GLY A 31 5.46 18.24 7.05
N ILE A 32 5.01 17.19 7.70
CA ILE A 32 4.29 16.07 7.09
C ILE A 32 2.80 16.16 7.44
N ALA A 33 1.94 16.13 6.42
CA ALA A 33 0.49 16.10 6.63
C ALA A 33 0.05 14.77 7.27
N VAL A 34 -0.63 14.86 8.40
CA VAL A 34 -1.16 13.73 9.19
C VAL A 34 -2.66 13.91 9.37
N GLU A 35 -3.45 13.04 8.75
CA GLU A 35 -4.89 12.98 8.94
C GLU A 35 -5.23 12.02 10.08
N VAL A 36 -5.96 12.51 11.09
CA VAL A 36 -6.38 11.72 12.25
C VAL A 36 -7.89 11.53 12.21
N VAL A 37 -8.36 10.30 12.05
CA VAL A 37 -9.79 9.98 11.94
C VAL A 37 -10.20 8.85 12.90
N ARG A 38 -11.41 8.97 13.50
CA ARG A 38 -12.02 7.89 14.26
C ARG A 38 -12.86 7.00 13.34
N LYS A 39 -12.66 5.68 13.46
CA LYS A 39 -13.35 4.66 12.65
C LYS A 39 -13.84 3.50 13.51
N ARG A 40 -14.76 2.70 12.98
CA ARG A 40 -15.18 1.43 13.61
C ARG A 40 -14.11 0.34 13.40
N ILE A 41 -13.00 0.48 14.08
CA ILE A 41 -11.87 -0.45 14.08
C ILE A 41 -11.52 -0.84 15.51
N ARG A 42 -10.80 -1.94 15.69
CA ARG A 42 -10.43 -2.46 17.02
C ARG A 42 -9.06 -1.99 17.49
N ARG A 43 -8.19 -1.57 16.58
CA ARG A 43 -6.79 -1.20 16.86
C ARG A 43 -6.45 0.10 16.15
N LEU A 44 -5.43 0.81 16.65
CA LEU A 44 -4.80 1.92 15.95
C LEU A 44 -4.24 1.43 14.61
N ASN A 45 -4.44 2.21 13.56
CA ASN A 45 -3.91 1.89 12.23
C ASN A 45 -3.20 3.12 11.68
N LEU A 46 -1.93 2.96 11.31
CA LEU A 46 -1.09 3.98 10.69
C LEU A 46 -0.80 3.57 9.24
N ARG A 47 -1.09 4.45 8.31
CA ARG A 47 -0.87 4.22 6.88
C ARG A 47 -0.33 5.47 6.21
N ILE A 48 0.48 5.29 5.18
CA ILE A 48 0.96 6.36 4.32
C ILE A 48 0.36 6.16 2.94
N SER A 49 -0.23 7.21 2.39
CA SER A 49 -0.70 7.22 0.99
C SER A 49 0.44 7.57 0.04
N THR A 50 0.23 7.32 -1.23
CA THR A 50 1.24 7.54 -2.28
C THR A 50 1.60 9.01 -2.48
N ASP A 51 0.75 9.93 -2.04
CA ASP A 51 1.02 11.37 -1.98
C ASP A 51 1.85 11.79 -0.76
N GLY A 52 2.30 10.82 0.06
CA GLY A 52 3.10 11.05 1.26
C GLY A 52 2.31 11.48 2.50
N ARG A 53 0.98 11.58 2.43
CA ARG A 53 0.13 11.84 3.60
C ARG A 53 0.12 10.66 4.56
N VAL A 54 0.16 10.96 5.83
CA VAL A 54 0.04 9.98 6.91
C VAL A 54 -1.42 9.93 7.38
N HIS A 55 -2.00 8.75 7.42
CA HIS A 55 -3.36 8.53 7.92
C HIS A 55 -3.31 7.72 9.21
N LEU A 56 -3.71 8.33 10.30
CA LEU A 56 -3.85 7.68 11.60
C LEU A 56 -5.33 7.43 11.90
N SER A 57 -5.73 6.18 11.87
CA SER A 57 -7.10 5.78 12.20
C SER A 57 -7.17 5.29 13.63
N LEU A 58 -8.09 5.87 14.41
CA LEU A 58 -8.33 5.56 15.82
C LEU A 58 -9.64 4.78 15.97
N PRO A 59 -9.75 3.86 16.93
CA PRO A 59 -11.03 3.30 17.35
C PRO A 59 -11.99 4.41 17.79
N LEU A 60 -13.29 4.19 17.62
CA LEU A 60 -14.32 5.15 18.08
C LEU A 60 -14.31 5.34 19.59
N ARG A 61 -13.92 4.31 20.36
CA ARG A 61 -13.90 4.30 21.82
C ARG A 61 -12.56 3.75 22.32
N PHE A 62 -12.26 4.03 23.61
CA PHE A 62 -11.12 3.47 24.37
C PHE A 62 -9.71 3.92 23.95
N VAL A 63 -9.56 4.86 23.00
CA VAL A 63 -8.25 5.42 22.65
C VAL A 63 -8.31 6.94 22.74
N THR A 64 -7.45 7.49 23.59
CA THR A 64 -7.27 8.94 23.76
C THR A 64 -6.36 9.50 22.66
N LEU A 65 -6.42 10.82 22.45
CA LEU A 65 -5.48 11.49 21.54
C LEU A 65 -4.03 11.36 22.02
N ARG A 66 -3.80 11.36 23.33
CA ARG A 66 -2.46 11.18 23.92
C ARG A 66 -1.86 9.81 23.60
N GLU A 67 -2.67 8.76 23.63
CA GLU A 67 -2.22 7.41 23.20
C GLU A 67 -1.96 7.36 21.71
N ALA A 68 -2.75 8.06 20.92
CA ALA A 68 -2.54 8.20 19.48
C ALA A 68 -1.26 8.97 19.14
N GLU A 69 -0.97 10.05 19.88
CA GLU A 69 0.28 10.80 19.79
C GLU A 69 1.49 9.92 20.10
N LYS A 70 1.40 9.19 21.21
CA LYS A 70 2.45 8.25 21.60
C LYS A 70 2.67 7.19 20.53
N PHE A 71 1.60 6.58 20.02
CA PHE A 71 1.67 5.59 18.95
C PHE A 71 2.30 6.17 17.68
N LEU A 72 1.92 7.39 17.27
CA LEU A 72 2.51 8.07 16.13
C LEU A 72 4.00 8.34 16.35
N SER A 73 4.39 8.80 17.54
CA SER A 73 5.77 9.07 17.92
C SER A 73 6.62 7.81 17.91
N ASP A 74 6.12 6.72 18.48
CA ASP A 74 6.81 5.41 18.52
C ASP A 74 7.07 4.86 17.10
N ASN A 75 6.17 5.17 16.15
CA ASN A 75 6.24 4.70 14.77
C ASN A 75 6.83 5.75 13.78
N TRP A 76 7.29 6.91 14.27
CA TRP A 76 7.69 8.01 13.38
C TRP A 76 8.91 7.69 12.53
N LYS A 77 9.85 6.91 13.02
CA LYS A 77 10.98 6.42 12.22
C LYS A 77 10.53 5.60 11.03
N TRP A 78 9.51 4.75 11.24
CA TRP A 78 8.92 3.97 10.16
C TRP A 78 8.20 4.87 9.15
N VAL A 79 7.52 5.92 9.60
CA VAL A 79 6.88 6.93 8.72
C VAL A 79 7.91 7.56 7.80
N LEU A 80 9.01 8.07 8.36
CA LEU A 80 10.08 8.70 7.59
C LEU A 80 10.69 7.72 6.58
N ALA A 81 11.13 6.56 7.02
CA ALA A 81 11.73 5.54 6.16
C ALA A 81 10.77 5.04 5.05
N THR A 82 9.47 5.06 5.30
CA THR A 82 8.49 4.67 4.28
C THR A 82 8.27 5.78 3.27
N ARG A 83 8.24 7.05 3.70
CA ARG A 83 8.16 8.20 2.80
C ARG A 83 9.41 8.32 1.92
N ASP A 84 10.61 8.12 2.50
CA ASP A 84 11.86 8.13 1.74
C ASP A 84 11.83 7.06 0.64
N ARG A 85 11.39 5.85 0.95
CA ARG A 85 11.18 4.78 -0.04
C ARG A 85 10.17 5.16 -1.12
N PHE A 86 9.11 5.91 -0.79
CA PHE A 86 8.17 6.41 -1.80
C PHE A 86 8.78 7.52 -2.66
N ALA A 87 9.57 8.41 -2.07
CA ALA A 87 10.30 9.44 -2.79
C ALA A 87 11.33 8.85 -3.78
N GLU A 88 12.16 7.90 -3.32
CA GLU A 88 13.13 7.18 -4.15
C GLU A 88 12.48 6.45 -5.33
N ARG A 89 11.24 5.98 -5.16
CA ARG A 89 10.47 5.28 -6.21
C ARG A 89 9.64 6.22 -7.09
N GLY A 90 9.77 7.53 -6.94
CA GLY A 90 8.95 8.52 -7.66
C GLY A 90 7.46 8.52 -7.29
N CYS A 91 7.02 7.73 -6.30
CA CYS A 91 5.61 7.59 -5.96
C CYS A 91 4.97 8.87 -5.44
N LEU A 92 5.76 9.78 -4.86
CA LEU A 92 5.26 11.04 -4.26
C LEU A 92 4.98 12.13 -5.28
N SER A 93 5.42 11.97 -6.52
CA SER A 93 5.36 13.00 -7.56
C SER A 93 4.71 12.56 -8.88
N GLU A 94 4.10 11.37 -8.92
CA GLU A 94 3.44 10.92 -10.14
C GLU A 94 2.22 11.78 -10.45
N PRO A 95 2.16 12.38 -11.66
CA PRO A 95 1.00 13.18 -12.07
C PRO A 95 -0.25 12.28 -12.14
N PRO A 96 -1.45 12.87 -12.00
CA PRO A 96 -2.70 12.12 -12.22
C PRO A 96 -2.70 11.46 -13.60
N LEU A 97 -3.27 10.27 -13.67
CA LEU A 97 -3.44 9.57 -14.95
C LEU A 97 -4.37 10.37 -15.88
N ALA A 98 -3.94 10.56 -17.11
CA ALA A 98 -4.78 11.14 -18.14
C ALA A 98 -6.01 10.24 -18.39
N ARG A 99 -7.13 10.83 -18.74
CA ARG A 99 -8.38 10.12 -19.00
C ARG A 99 -8.21 9.08 -20.11
N GLU A 100 -7.49 9.44 -21.16
CA GLU A 100 -7.20 8.58 -22.31
C GLU A 100 -6.40 7.32 -21.88
N ALA A 101 -5.43 7.49 -21.00
CA ALA A 101 -4.65 6.37 -20.44
C ALA A 101 -5.52 5.42 -19.62
N ILE A 102 -6.49 5.94 -18.87
CA ILE A 102 -7.44 5.12 -18.10
C ILE A 102 -8.39 4.37 -19.05
N GLU A 103 -8.88 5.00 -20.11
CA GLU A 103 -9.78 4.33 -21.08
C GLU A 103 -9.04 3.26 -21.89
N ASP A 104 -7.78 3.52 -22.30
CA ASP A 104 -6.95 2.50 -22.92
C ASP A 104 -6.69 1.32 -21.97
N PHE A 105 -6.37 1.61 -20.72
CA PHE A 105 -6.21 0.58 -19.71
C PHE A 105 -7.47 -0.27 -19.53
N LYS A 106 -8.65 0.33 -19.48
CA LYS A 106 -9.92 -0.40 -19.37
C LYS A 106 -10.11 -1.40 -20.51
N ARG A 107 -9.81 -0.98 -21.77
CA ARG A 107 -9.90 -1.88 -22.93
C ARG A 107 -8.96 -3.08 -22.79
N ARG A 108 -7.68 -2.84 -22.48
CA ARG A 108 -6.68 -3.90 -22.27
C ARG A 108 -7.03 -4.82 -21.11
N LEU A 109 -7.51 -4.24 -20.01
CA LEU A 109 -7.93 -4.98 -18.84
C LEU A 109 -9.16 -5.86 -19.11
N SER A 110 -10.16 -5.35 -19.86
CA SER A 110 -11.35 -6.12 -20.22
C SER A 110 -10.97 -7.38 -20.98
N ALA A 111 -10.15 -7.24 -22.01
CA ALA A 111 -9.69 -8.39 -22.80
C ALA A 111 -8.93 -9.42 -21.94
N LEU A 112 -8.05 -8.96 -21.05
CA LEU A 112 -7.29 -9.83 -20.15
C LEU A 112 -8.20 -10.51 -19.11
N HIS A 113 -9.17 -9.79 -18.57
CA HIS A 113 -10.15 -10.31 -17.63
C HIS A 113 -11.02 -11.40 -18.27
N GLU A 114 -11.53 -11.16 -19.47
CA GLU A 114 -12.31 -12.12 -20.26
C GLU A 114 -11.49 -13.37 -20.60
N GLU A 115 -10.24 -13.18 -21.02
CA GLU A 115 -9.31 -14.28 -21.30
C GLU A 115 -9.15 -15.20 -20.07
N TRP A 116 -8.93 -14.60 -18.88
CA TRP A 116 -8.77 -15.38 -17.67
C TRP A 116 -10.08 -15.96 -17.15
N CYS A 117 -11.21 -15.27 -17.30
CA CYS A 117 -12.52 -15.84 -17.02
C CYS A 117 -12.76 -17.11 -17.85
N GLY A 118 -12.45 -17.07 -19.14
CA GLY A 118 -12.54 -18.25 -20.02
C GLY A 118 -11.62 -19.39 -19.58
N LYS A 119 -10.35 -19.11 -19.25
CA LYS A 119 -9.39 -20.11 -18.76
C LYS A 119 -9.82 -20.78 -17.45
N LEU A 120 -10.53 -20.04 -16.61
CA LEU A 120 -10.95 -20.50 -15.29
C LEU A 120 -12.38 -21.08 -15.28
N GLY A 121 -13.09 -21.04 -16.42
CA GLY A 121 -14.48 -21.44 -16.51
C GLY A 121 -15.45 -20.55 -15.74
N GLU A 122 -15.04 -19.30 -15.48
CA GLU A 122 -15.82 -18.33 -14.71
C GLU A 122 -16.64 -17.45 -15.66
N ASN A 123 -17.95 -17.66 -15.70
CA ASN A 123 -18.86 -16.85 -16.51
C ASN A 123 -19.49 -15.73 -15.68
N ASP A 124 -19.96 -14.67 -16.34
CA ASP A 124 -20.73 -13.57 -15.74
C ASP A 124 -20.01 -12.85 -14.57
N VAL A 125 -18.71 -12.62 -14.71
CA VAL A 125 -17.93 -11.85 -13.75
C VAL A 125 -17.83 -10.41 -14.22
N ALA A 126 -18.52 -9.50 -13.51
CA ALA A 126 -18.49 -8.08 -13.86
C ALA A 126 -17.18 -7.43 -13.44
N LEU A 127 -16.63 -6.58 -14.33
CA LEU A 127 -15.42 -5.80 -14.10
C LEU A 127 -15.76 -4.34 -13.80
N LYS A 128 -15.04 -3.73 -12.83
CA LYS A 128 -15.09 -2.29 -12.53
C LYS A 128 -13.67 -1.75 -12.41
N VAL A 129 -13.45 -0.50 -12.86
CA VAL A 129 -12.20 0.23 -12.65
C VAL A 129 -12.50 1.48 -11.83
N ARG A 130 -11.78 1.66 -10.73
CA ARG A 130 -11.93 2.80 -9.82
C ARG A 130 -10.56 3.20 -9.24
N PRO A 131 -10.38 4.46 -8.81
CA PRO A 131 -9.23 4.82 -8.01
C PRO A 131 -9.34 4.14 -6.63
N LEU A 132 -8.47 3.19 -6.35
CA LEU A 132 -8.39 2.50 -5.06
C LEU A 132 -7.16 3.00 -4.30
N LYS A 133 -7.35 3.47 -3.06
CA LYS A 133 -6.28 4.11 -2.27
C LYS A 133 -5.29 3.14 -1.64
N SER A 134 -5.68 1.89 -1.39
CA SER A 134 -4.90 0.95 -0.55
C SER A 134 -4.80 -0.47 -1.09
N MET A 135 -5.37 -0.75 -2.24
CA MET A 135 -5.38 -2.08 -2.84
C MET A 135 -5.32 -1.98 -4.36
N TRP A 136 -4.86 -3.02 -5.03
CA TRP A 136 -4.78 -3.09 -6.48
C TRP A 136 -6.04 -3.66 -7.11
N GLY A 137 -6.78 -4.46 -6.35
CA GLY A 137 -8.05 -5.03 -6.74
C GLY A 137 -8.89 -5.42 -5.53
N SER A 138 -10.12 -5.85 -5.77
CA SER A 138 -10.99 -6.50 -4.80
C SER A 138 -12.05 -7.34 -5.51
N CYS A 139 -12.31 -8.54 -5.00
CA CYS A 139 -13.34 -9.43 -5.50
C CYS A 139 -14.52 -9.49 -4.53
N HIS A 140 -15.71 -9.14 -5.01
CA HIS A 140 -16.95 -9.41 -4.31
C HIS A 140 -17.56 -10.71 -4.85
N TRP A 141 -17.09 -11.85 -4.35
CA TRP A 141 -17.38 -13.17 -4.88
C TRP A 141 -18.89 -13.48 -4.97
N ARG A 142 -19.71 -13.08 -3.96
CA ARG A 142 -21.18 -13.31 -3.99
C ARG A 142 -21.90 -12.54 -5.10
N LYS A 143 -21.41 -11.33 -5.44
CA LYS A 143 -21.98 -10.50 -6.52
C LYS A 143 -21.30 -10.75 -7.85
N ARG A 144 -20.25 -11.58 -7.87
CA ARG A 144 -19.41 -11.84 -9.05
C ARG A 144 -18.91 -10.53 -9.68
N VAL A 145 -18.40 -9.63 -8.87
CA VAL A 145 -17.87 -8.33 -9.32
C VAL A 145 -16.45 -8.19 -8.85
N VAL A 146 -15.55 -7.96 -9.78
CA VAL A 146 -14.15 -7.61 -9.51
C VAL A 146 -13.93 -6.13 -9.80
N THR A 147 -13.30 -5.45 -8.85
CA THR A 147 -12.92 -4.03 -8.99
C THR A 147 -11.40 -3.94 -9.04
N TYR A 148 -10.87 -3.26 -10.04
CA TYR A 148 -9.43 -3.01 -10.22
C TYR A 148 -9.10 -1.55 -10.01
N SER A 149 -7.91 -1.28 -9.48
CA SER A 149 -7.40 0.08 -9.32
C SER A 149 -7.05 0.72 -10.67
N SER A 150 -7.48 1.97 -10.90
CA SER A 150 -7.04 2.73 -12.08
C SER A 150 -5.53 2.96 -12.12
N GLU A 151 -4.84 2.93 -10.98
CA GLU A 151 -3.37 3.04 -10.91
C GLU A 151 -2.63 1.88 -11.61
N LEU A 152 -3.30 0.76 -11.83
CA LEU A 152 -2.75 -0.34 -12.64
C LEU A 152 -2.54 0.04 -14.11
N ALA A 153 -3.07 1.16 -14.57
CA ALA A 153 -2.76 1.70 -15.90
C ALA A 153 -1.27 2.00 -16.10
N ARG A 154 -0.54 2.21 -15.01
CA ARG A 154 0.92 2.43 -15.00
C ARG A 154 1.72 1.13 -15.00
N ALA A 155 1.08 0.03 -14.67
CA ALA A 155 1.74 -1.25 -14.48
C ALA A 155 1.93 -2.01 -15.81
N SER A 156 2.99 -2.81 -15.89
CA SER A 156 3.20 -3.72 -17.01
C SER A 156 2.07 -4.75 -17.09
N ARG A 157 1.87 -5.32 -18.29
CA ARG A 157 0.84 -6.36 -18.52
C ARG A 157 0.93 -7.50 -17.51
N GLU A 158 2.14 -7.98 -17.21
CA GLU A 158 2.39 -9.08 -16.28
C GLU A 158 1.89 -8.76 -14.85
N LEU A 159 2.10 -7.54 -14.39
CA LEU A 159 1.64 -7.09 -13.06
C LEU A 159 0.12 -6.95 -13.02
N VAL A 160 -0.49 -6.47 -14.11
CA VAL A 160 -1.95 -6.43 -14.25
C VAL A 160 -2.51 -7.85 -14.28
N GLU A 161 -1.90 -8.77 -15.01
CA GLU A 161 -2.29 -10.17 -15.09
C GLU A 161 -2.25 -10.85 -13.72
N TYR A 162 -1.18 -10.61 -12.95
CA TYR A 162 -1.11 -11.10 -11.57
C TYR A 162 -2.32 -10.64 -10.74
N VAL A 163 -2.71 -9.37 -10.81
CA VAL A 163 -3.88 -8.87 -10.07
C VAL A 163 -5.17 -9.49 -10.59
N VAL A 164 -5.33 -9.65 -11.90
CA VAL A 164 -6.51 -10.30 -12.51
C VAL A 164 -6.65 -11.72 -12.00
N VAL A 165 -5.58 -12.53 -12.07
CA VAL A 165 -5.60 -13.92 -11.60
C VAL A 165 -5.87 -13.99 -10.09
N HIS A 166 -5.27 -13.09 -9.31
CA HIS A 166 -5.47 -13.00 -7.87
C HIS A 166 -6.93 -12.76 -7.52
N GLU A 167 -7.55 -11.75 -8.10
CA GLU A 167 -8.94 -11.39 -7.82
C GLU A 167 -9.94 -12.44 -8.31
N LEU A 168 -9.70 -13.01 -9.48
CA LEU A 168 -10.53 -14.12 -9.98
C LEU A 168 -10.36 -15.39 -9.14
N SER A 169 -9.21 -15.60 -8.51
CA SER A 169 -8.99 -16.71 -7.60
C SER A 169 -9.88 -16.64 -6.36
N HIS A 170 -10.27 -15.44 -5.93
CA HIS A 170 -11.20 -15.24 -4.85
C HIS A 170 -12.64 -15.68 -5.13
N LEU A 171 -12.99 -15.96 -6.38
CA LEU A 171 -14.28 -16.59 -6.70
C LEU A 171 -14.34 -18.04 -6.17
N ALA A 172 -13.19 -18.73 -6.13
CA ALA A 172 -13.09 -20.10 -5.65
C ALA A 172 -12.63 -20.20 -4.18
N VAL A 173 -11.71 -19.34 -3.76
CA VAL A 173 -11.13 -19.36 -2.40
C VAL A 173 -11.09 -17.92 -1.85
N HIS A 174 -11.85 -17.67 -0.79
CA HIS A 174 -12.11 -16.30 -0.33
C HIS A 174 -11.04 -15.73 0.58
N ASP A 175 -10.30 -16.56 1.27
CA ASP A 175 -9.23 -16.21 2.22
C ASP A 175 -7.85 -16.49 1.64
N HIS A 176 -6.83 -15.78 2.12
CA HIS A 176 -5.43 -15.96 1.70
C HIS A 176 -4.71 -17.10 2.45
N GLY A 177 -5.42 -18.20 2.71
CA GLY A 177 -4.85 -19.37 3.34
C GLY A 177 -4.01 -20.25 2.39
N PRO A 178 -3.48 -21.40 2.87
CA PRO A 178 -2.67 -22.30 2.06
C PRO A 178 -3.36 -22.77 0.77
N ARG A 179 -4.69 -22.93 0.80
CA ARG A 179 -5.49 -23.31 -0.38
C ARG A 179 -5.45 -22.22 -1.48
N PHE A 180 -5.52 -20.96 -1.09
CA PHE A 180 -5.42 -19.84 -2.01
C PHE A 180 -4.03 -19.79 -2.67
N TYR A 181 -2.98 -19.94 -1.89
CA TYR A 181 -1.62 -19.89 -2.43
C TYR A 181 -1.31 -21.08 -3.33
N ALA A 182 -1.79 -22.27 -3.00
CA ALA A 182 -1.69 -23.43 -3.88
C ALA A 182 -2.44 -23.20 -5.21
N LEU A 183 -3.60 -22.55 -5.15
CA LEU A 183 -4.37 -22.17 -6.34
C LEU A 183 -3.61 -21.14 -7.18
N MET A 184 -3.00 -20.14 -6.56
CA MET A 184 -2.15 -19.16 -7.26
C MET A 184 -0.91 -19.81 -7.88
N ASP A 185 -0.25 -20.74 -7.19
CA ASP A 185 0.92 -21.47 -7.71
C ASP A 185 0.55 -22.28 -8.97
N SER A 186 -0.66 -22.83 -9.04
CA SER A 186 -1.14 -23.58 -10.22
C SER A 186 -1.60 -22.68 -11.38
N ARG A 187 -2.24 -21.52 -11.06
CA ARG A 187 -2.81 -20.63 -12.08
C ARG A 187 -1.78 -19.70 -12.71
N LEU A 188 -0.86 -19.19 -11.91
CA LEU A 188 0.17 -18.24 -12.36
C LEU A 188 1.52 -18.56 -11.69
N PRO A 189 2.27 -19.57 -12.19
CA PRO A 189 3.59 -19.86 -11.66
C PRO A 189 4.50 -18.63 -11.65
N GLY A 190 5.21 -18.40 -10.55
CA GLY A 190 6.06 -17.20 -10.39
C GLY A 190 5.33 -15.94 -9.89
N TRP A 191 4.04 -16.00 -9.57
CA TRP A 191 3.25 -14.87 -9.05
C TRP A 191 3.87 -14.17 -7.85
N LYS A 192 4.68 -14.86 -7.03
CA LYS A 192 5.35 -14.28 -5.85
C LYS A 192 6.32 -13.17 -6.23
N ILE A 193 6.99 -13.30 -7.39
CA ILE A 193 7.87 -12.26 -7.93
C ILE A 193 7.04 -11.05 -8.35
N LEU A 194 5.95 -11.27 -9.09
CA LEU A 194 5.05 -10.21 -9.55
C LEU A 194 4.42 -9.47 -8.35
N ARG A 195 3.99 -10.20 -7.33
CA ARG A 195 3.51 -9.62 -6.06
C ARG A 195 4.56 -8.69 -5.43
N ARG A 196 5.82 -9.14 -5.36
CA ARG A 196 6.93 -8.34 -4.80
C ARG A 196 7.18 -7.08 -5.63
N ARG A 197 7.25 -7.21 -6.97
CA ARG A 197 7.40 -6.07 -7.88
C ARG A 197 6.25 -5.08 -7.72
N LEU A 198 5.02 -5.54 -7.71
CA LEU A 198 3.84 -4.70 -7.53
C LEU A 198 3.83 -3.99 -6.16
N SER A 199 4.23 -4.70 -5.09
CA SER A 199 4.35 -4.10 -3.74
C SER A 199 5.40 -2.99 -3.68
N ARG A 200 6.43 -3.08 -4.50
CA ARG A 200 7.48 -2.06 -4.64
C ARG A 200 7.15 -1.01 -5.70
N ARG A 201 6.00 -1.09 -6.35
CA ARG A 201 5.60 -0.23 -7.47
C ARG A 201 6.62 -0.22 -8.63
N GLU A 202 7.26 -1.34 -8.88
CA GLU A 202 8.16 -1.55 -10.00
C GLU A 202 7.33 -1.85 -11.27
N PHE A 203 6.72 -0.82 -11.84
CA PHE A 203 5.71 -0.95 -12.90
C PHE A 203 6.27 -1.30 -14.28
N GLY A 204 7.56 -1.13 -14.51
CA GLY A 204 8.21 -1.48 -15.77
C GLY A 204 8.10 -2.97 -16.12
N SER A 205 8.22 -3.30 -17.41
CA SER A 205 8.46 -4.67 -17.86
C SER A 205 9.82 -5.10 -17.34
N GLY A 206 9.84 -6.04 -16.39
CA GLY A 206 11.10 -6.60 -15.90
C GLY A 206 11.78 -7.42 -16.97
N GLU A 207 13.08 -7.23 -17.14
CA GLU A 207 13.93 -8.26 -17.76
C GLU A 207 13.62 -9.61 -17.11
N LYS A 208 13.64 -10.70 -17.87
CA LYS A 208 13.39 -12.04 -17.34
C LYS A 208 14.36 -12.32 -16.18
N VAL A 209 13.90 -12.14 -14.97
CA VAL A 209 14.70 -12.44 -13.77
C VAL A 209 14.83 -13.96 -13.69
N PRO A 210 16.05 -14.51 -13.53
CA PRO A 210 16.24 -15.92 -13.28
C PRO A 210 15.42 -16.35 -12.06
N VAL A 211 14.74 -17.47 -12.16
CA VAL A 211 13.94 -18.04 -11.07
C VAL A 211 14.88 -18.66 -10.06
N GLU A 212 15.43 -17.86 -9.14
CA GLU A 212 16.10 -18.43 -7.98
C GLU A 212 15.05 -18.90 -6.96
N PRO A 213 15.22 -20.07 -6.33
CA PRO A 213 14.28 -20.57 -5.33
C PRO A 213 14.28 -19.65 -4.10
N LEU A 214 13.11 -19.11 -3.77
CA LEU A 214 12.89 -18.24 -2.63
C LEU A 214 13.18 -18.98 -1.32
N ASN A 215 14.10 -18.44 -0.53
CA ASN A 215 14.36 -18.89 0.82
C ASN A 215 13.12 -18.60 1.70
N SER A 216 12.56 -19.63 2.32
CA SER A 216 11.28 -19.62 3.05
C SER A 216 11.18 -18.67 4.24
N LYS A 217 12.27 -17.95 4.57
CA LYS A 217 12.31 -17.02 5.71
C LYS A 217 11.87 -15.59 5.40
N GLU A 218 11.74 -15.19 4.13
CA GLU A 218 11.33 -13.84 3.75
C GLU A 218 9.81 -13.68 3.54
N SER A 219 9.05 -14.76 3.55
CA SER A 219 7.61 -14.76 3.30
C SER A 219 6.82 -14.02 4.38
N THR A 220 7.27 -14.05 5.63
CA THR A 220 6.51 -13.57 6.79
C THR A 220 6.51 -12.03 6.94
N ALA A 221 7.53 -11.35 6.44
CA ALA A 221 7.65 -9.89 6.60
C ALA A 221 6.79 -9.08 5.60
N VAL A 222 6.43 -9.67 4.46
CA VAL A 222 5.65 -9.00 3.41
C VAL A 222 4.14 -9.12 3.65
N GLU A 223 3.70 -10.12 4.43
CA GLU A 223 2.28 -10.33 4.74
C GLU A 223 1.68 -9.26 5.66
N GLN A 224 2.51 -8.56 6.46
CA GLN A 224 2.04 -7.51 7.37
C GLN A 224 1.80 -6.16 6.70
N PHE A 225 2.23 -5.97 5.44
CA PHE A 225 2.22 -4.65 4.79
C PHE A 225 1.10 -4.41 3.78
N PHE A 226 0.38 -5.44 3.37
CA PHE A 226 -0.81 -5.30 2.51
C PHE A 226 -1.93 -6.16 3.09
N PRO A 227 -2.76 -5.60 3.96
CA PRO A 227 -4.06 -6.19 4.16
C PRO A 227 -4.84 -6.00 2.85
N PHE A 228 -4.91 -7.04 2.04
CA PHE A 228 -6.03 -7.21 1.14
C PHE A 228 -7.24 -7.46 2.05
N TYR A 229 -7.86 -6.39 2.52
CA TYR A 229 -9.18 -6.11 3.12
C TYR A 229 -9.11 -4.92 4.07
#